data_0783ad58f9d570bfb6f58a553284ef9b
#
_entry.id   0783ad58f9d570bfb6f58a553284ef9b
#
_cell.length_a   1.000
_cell.length_b   1.000
_cell.length_c   1.000
_cell.angle_alpha   90.00
_cell.angle_beta   90.00
_cell.angle_gamma   90.00
#
_symmetry.space_group_name_H-M   'P 1'
#
loop_
_entity.id
_entity.type
_entity.pdbx_description
1 polymer ?
#
loop_
_entity_poly.entity_id
_entity_poly.type
_entity_poly.pdbx_seq_one_letter_code
_entity_poly.pdbx_strand_id
1 'polypeptide(L)'
;MQIGFKYYKCRGFGRLYEYAYKQTHMITKEAKQRQKILGFWQKYGLEATKEAFNGVGQSTLYEWRKVYRDSGYDLNSLSPASQRPDNIRKRKIDPEILAEIRRLRLEVCPNMGKEKVKIFLDRFCAKRKIKTISSSTIGRIIKDKKIYHHRQKISHFGIIRMMKRKKKLRKPKEFSVEARGDLIEIDTIVKFVGNIKRHVITAVDVYSRYTFAWGYEKANSINTRDFLHKLKTVLPFKIRAIQTDNGSEFHKYFAEYLEGQKTVHYWNYPGQPYKNGHIEKYNRTIQEEFIDQHEMYLENVSEFNVKLADWLLWYNTERPHWSLRLQSPVDYLIKNHFVSEMSWTNTIYC
;
A
#
# COMPACT_ATOMS: atom_id res chain seq x y z
N MET A 1 25.98 -1.79 -23.00
CA MET A 1 26.40 -2.13 -21.63
C MET A 1 25.41 -3.14 -21.04
N GLN A 2 25.60 -4.46 -21.34
CA GLN A 2 24.63 -5.54 -21.04
C GLN A 2 25.05 -6.44 -19.86
N ILE A 3 25.93 -5.98 -18.99
CA ILE A 3 26.50 -6.79 -17.89
C ILE A 3 25.53 -6.91 -16.69
N GLY A 4 24.60 -5.98 -16.52
CA GLY A 4 23.71 -5.93 -15.35
C GLY A 4 22.66 -7.05 -15.26
N PHE A 5 22.19 -7.58 -16.40
CA PHE A 5 21.10 -8.57 -16.40
C PHE A 5 21.50 -9.98 -15.95
N LYS A 6 22.76 -10.36 -16.14
CA LYS A 6 23.25 -11.71 -15.85
C LYS A 6 23.36 -12.03 -14.35
N TYR A 7 23.49 -11.02 -13.50
CA TYR A 7 23.75 -11.16 -12.07
C TYR A 7 22.58 -10.72 -11.15
N TYR A 8 21.45 -10.33 -11.73
CA TYR A 8 20.26 -9.87 -10.98
C TYR A 8 19.69 -10.90 -10.01
N LYS A 9 19.97 -12.20 -10.23
CA LYS A 9 19.52 -13.31 -9.37
C LYS A 9 20.50 -13.68 -8.25
N CYS A 10 21.70 -13.12 -8.21
CA CYS A 10 22.66 -13.40 -7.14
C CYS A 10 22.33 -12.60 -5.87
N ARG A 11 22.15 -13.29 -4.75
CA ARG A 11 21.84 -12.68 -3.44
C ARG A 11 22.91 -11.63 -3.09
N GLY A 12 22.52 -10.37 -2.93
CA GLY A 12 23.40 -9.25 -2.56
C GLY A 12 23.92 -8.43 -3.75
N PHE A 13 24.05 -8.98 -4.95
CA PHE A 13 24.58 -8.29 -6.11
C PHE A 13 23.60 -7.21 -6.64
N GLY A 14 22.30 -7.46 -6.58
CA GLY A 14 21.28 -6.48 -6.94
C GLY A 14 21.35 -5.22 -6.09
N ARG A 15 21.61 -5.36 -4.78
CA ARG A 15 21.78 -4.21 -3.86
C ARG A 15 23.07 -3.44 -4.14
N LEU A 16 24.17 -4.14 -4.44
CA LEU A 16 25.45 -3.53 -4.83
C LEU A 16 25.33 -2.80 -6.17
N TYR A 17 24.62 -3.39 -7.14
CA TYR A 17 24.34 -2.78 -8.42
C TYR A 17 23.43 -1.56 -8.29
N GLU A 18 22.36 -1.63 -7.52
CA GLU A 18 21.51 -0.48 -7.21
C GLU A 18 22.28 0.63 -6.47
N TYR A 19 23.17 0.26 -5.57
CA TYR A 19 24.00 1.20 -4.85
C TYR A 19 25.01 1.88 -5.81
N ALA A 20 25.69 1.12 -6.63
CA ALA A 20 26.63 1.62 -7.63
C ALA A 20 25.92 2.45 -8.71
N TYR A 21 24.76 1.98 -9.20
CA TYR A 21 23.93 2.71 -10.17
C TYR A 21 23.40 4.02 -9.60
N LYS A 22 22.97 4.04 -8.34
CA LYS A 22 22.57 5.26 -7.63
C LYS A 22 23.73 6.25 -7.47
N GLN A 23 24.93 5.76 -7.22
CA GLN A 23 26.11 6.64 -7.11
C GLN A 23 26.56 7.20 -8.45
N THR A 24 26.49 6.42 -9.53
CA THR A 24 26.97 6.85 -10.85
C THR A 24 25.95 7.64 -11.68
N HIS A 25 24.64 7.58 -11.33
CA HIS A 25 23.57 8.15 -12.16
C HIS A 25 22.69 9.18 -11.44
N MET A 26 22.97 9.53 -10.20
CA MET A 26 22.22 10.58 -9.49
C MET A 26 22.71 11.99 -9.82
N ILE A 27 22.65 12.33 -11.08
CA ILE A 27 22.68 13.74 -11.47
C ILE A 27 21.38 14.37 -10.96
N THR A 28 21.49 15.21 -9.95
CA THR A 28 20.33 15.88 -9.37
C THR A 28 19.65 16.81 -10.39
N LYS A 29 18.35 17.06 -10.21
CA LYS A 29 17.63 18.03 -11.06
C LYS A 29 18.28 19.40 -10.99
N GLU A 30 18.77 19.77 -9.81
CA GLU A 30 19.47 21.02 -9.53
C GLU A 30 20.81 21.10 -10.31
N ALA A 31 21.57 20.03 -10.38
CA ALA A 31 22.82 19.98 -11.15
C ALA A 31 22.57 20.19 -12.66
N LYS A 32 21.51 19.56 -13.20
CA LYS A 32 21.08 19.79 -14.60
C LYS A 32 20.63 21.23 -14.85
N GLN A 33 19.94 21.82 -13.88
CA GLN A 33 19.49 23.21 -13.97
C GLN A 33 20.67 24.16 -13.93
N ARG A 34 21.64 23.96 -13.01
CA ARG A 34 22.87 24.75 -12.93
C ARG A 34 23.69 24.64 -14.22
N GLN A 35 23.80 23.46 -14.81
CA GLN A 35 24.44 23.31 -16.12
C GLN A 35 23.75 24.12 -17.21
N LYS A 36 22.40 24.09 -17.27
CA LYS A 36 21.64 24.88 -18.25
C LYS A 36 21.92 26.38 -18.08
N ILE A 37 21.95 26.86 -16.84
CA ILE A 37 22.25 28.27 -16.52
C ILE A 37 23.68 28.63 -16.96
N LEU A 38 24.66 27.77 -16.68
CA LEU A 38 26.04 27.99 -17.13
C LEU A 38 26.18 27.97 -18.64
N GLY A 39 25.47 27.07 -19.34
CA GLY A 39 25.43 27.02 -20.81
C GLY A 39 24.78 28.27 -21.41
N PHE A 40 23.70 28.77 -20.81
CA PHE A 40 23.06 30.03 -21.19
C PHE A 40 24.03 31.22 -21.01
N TRP A 41 24.74 31.27 -19.86
CA TRP A 41 25.75 32.27 -19.64
C TRP A 41 26.87 32.27 -20.67
N GLN A 42 27.34 31.11 -21.05
CA GLN A 42 28.39 30.99 -22.07
C GLN A 42 27.93 31.51 -23.46
N LYS A 43 26.64 31.39 -23.75
CA LYS A 43 26.09 31.79 -25.06
C LYS A 43 25.63 33.26 -25.10
N TYR A 44 25.06 33.79 -24.02
CA TYR A 44 24.36 35.09 -24.03
C TYR A 44 24.98 36.15 -23.07
N GLY A 45 26.02 35.79 -22.34
CA GLY A 45 26.68 36.66 -21.42
C GLY A 45 26.05 36.75 -20.04
N LEU A 46 26.74 37.45 -19.12
CA LEU A 46 26.40 37.51 -17.69
C LEU A 46 25.09 38.26 -17.43
N GLU A 47 24.92 39.45 -18.04
CA GLU A 47 23.76 40.34 -17.77
C GLU A 47 22.47 39.66 -18.26
N ALA A 48 22.46 39.10 -19.45
CA ALA A 48 21.33 38.32 -19.96
C ALA A 48 20.97 37.12 -19.07
N THR A 49 21.98 36.47 -18.47
CA THR A 49 21.76 35.34 -17.56
C THR A 49 21.14 35.79 -16.22
N LYS A 50 21.55 36.92 -15.67
CA LYS A 50 20.95 37.47 -14.46
C LYS A 50 19.48 37.84 -14.69
N GLU A 51 19.18 38.41 -15.85
CA GLU A 51 17.81 38.80 -16.21
C GLU A 51 16.91 37.57 -16.45
N ALA A 52 17.41 36.57 -17.17
CA ALA A 52 16.64 35.37 -17.48
C ALA A 52 16.43 34.42 -16.26
N PHE A 53 17.37 34.42 -15.32
CA PHE A 53 17.32 33.56 -14.14
C PHE A 53 17.32 34.37 -12.83
N ASN A 54 16.30 35.20 -12.66
CA ASN A 54 16.09 36.02 -11.45
C ASN A 54 16.23 35.20 -10.16
N GLY A 55 17.14 35.60 -9.26
CA GLY A 55 17.42 34.93 -7.98
C GLY A 55 18.78 34.24 -7.89
N VAL A 56 19.56 34.17 -8.98
CA VAL A 56 20.93 33.63 -8.95
C VAL A 56 21.93 34.76 -8.92
N GLY A 57 22.60 34.94 -7.78
CA GLY A 57 23.62 35.96 -7.61
C GLY A 57 24.85 35.76 -8.48
N GLN A 58 25.52 36.83 -8.87
CA GLN A 58 26.73 36.82 -9.70
C GLN A 58 27.83 35.93 -9.10
N SER A 59 28.08 36.07 -7.78
CA SER A 59 29.08 35.26 -7.05
C SER A 59 28.79 33.77 -7.17
N THR A 60 27.53 33.36 -7.07
CA THR A 60 27.08 31.97 -7.19
C THR A 60 27.34 31.42 -8.60
N LEU A 61 27.13 32.22 -9.64
CA LEU A 61 27.41 31.83 -11.01
C LEU A 61 28.93 31.59 -11.23
N TYR A 62 29.78 32.50 -10.69
CA TYR A 62 31.22 32.33 -10.76
C TYR A 62 31.71 31.10 -9.98
N GLU A 63 31.15 30.83 -8.79
CA GLU A 63 31.46 29.61 -8.02
C GLU A 63 31.08 28.34 -8.78
N TRP A 64 29.87 28.25 -9.33
CA TRP A 64 29.45 27.10 -10.12
C TRP A 64 30.35 26.88 -11.34
N ARG A 65 30.71 27.98 -12.05
CA ARG A 65 31.58 27.92 -13.21
C ARG A 65 32.98 27.42 -12.81
N LYS A 66 33.49 27.90 -11.69
CA LYS A 66 34.80 27.47 -11.16
C LYS A 66 34.78 26.00 -10.81
N VAL A 67 33.84 25.56 -9.97
CA VAL A 67 33.71 24.15 -9.55
C VAL A 67 33.53 23.22 -10.74
N TYR A 68 32.72 23.61 -11.72
CA TYR A 68 32.46 22.82 -12.91
C TYR A 68 33.71 22.68 -13.81
N ARG A 69 34.46 23.75 -13.98
CA ARG A 69 35.72 23.72 -14.73
C ARG A 69 36.81 22.91 -14.00
N ASP A 70 36.98 23.15 -12.70
CA ASP A 70 38.01 22.51 -11.89
C ASP A 70 37.77 20.98 -11.73
N SER A 71 36.51 20.54 -11.87
CA SER A 71 36.14 19.10 -11.89
C SER A 71 36.27 18.43 -13.26
N GLY A 72 36.81 19.12 -14.28
CA GLY A 72 36.87 18.59 -15.64
C GLY A 72 35.50 18.47 -16.32
N TYR A 73 34.57 19.36 -15.98
CA TYR A 73 33.20 19.41 -16.49
C TYR A 73 32.34 18.22 -16.06
N ASP A 74 32.60 17.64 -14.87
CA ASP A 74 31.75 16.61 -14.30
C ASP A 74 30.46 17.24 -13.76
N LEU A 75 29.32 16.73 -14.27
CA LEU A 75 27.99 17.22 -13.89
C LEU A 75 27.66 17.00 -12.40
N ASN A 76 28.24 15.96 -11.79
CA ASN A 76 28.04 15.67 -10.37
C ASN A 76 28.60 16.78 -9.46
N SER A 77 29.62 17.50 -9.90
CA SER A 77 30.22 18.62 -9.15
C SER A 77 29.25 19.78 -8.93
N LEU A 78 28.25 19.92 -9.82
CA LEU A 78 27.21 20.92 -9.70
C LEU A 78 26.07 20.51 -8.77
N SER A 79 26.10 19.30 -8.20
CA SER A 79 25.10 18.90 -7.20
C SER A 79 25.28 19.71 -5.91
N PRO A 80 24.18 20.19 -5.28
CA PRO A 80 24.30 20.93 -4.03
C PRO A 80 24.95 20.05 -2.96
N ALA A 81 25.98 20.59 -2.30
CA ALA A 81 26.59 19.93 -1.16
C ALA A 81 25.59 19.75 -0.02
N SER A 82 25.74 18.69 0.73
CA SER A 82 24.93 18.47 1.93
C SER A 82 25.18 19.60 2.93
N GLN A 83 24.14 20.27 3.36
CA GLN A 83 24.21 21.27 4.45
C GLN A 83 24.31 20.63 5.84
N ARG A 84 24.36 19.30 5.91
CA ARG A 84 24.49 18.58 7.16
C ARG A 84 25.90 18.78 7.72
N PRO A 85 26.05 19.22 8.99
CA PRO A 85 27.37 19.35 9.61
C PRO A 85 28.14 18.03 9.57
N ASP A 86 29.42 18.09 9.17
CA ASP A 86 30.32 16.93 9.15
C ASP A 86 30.52 16.35 10.56
N ASN A 87 30.58 17.22 11.56
CA ASN A 87 30.68 16.86 12.96
C ASN A 87 29.30 16.92 13.64
N ILE A 88 28.59 15.79 13.65
CA ILE A 88 27.34 15.65 14.40
C ILE A 88 27.65 15.36 15.86
N ARG A 89 27.24 16.25 16.75
CA ARG A 89 27.38 16.07 18.19
C ARG A 89 26.66 14.78 18.65
N LYS A 90 27.40 13.72 18.95
CA LYS A 90 26.86 12.48 19.50
C LYS A 90 26.63 12.66 20.99
N ARG A 91 25.46 12.24 21.48
CA ARG A 91 25.18 12.26 22.91
C ARG A 91 26.04 11.22 23.61
N LYS A 92 26.76 11.65 24.62
CA LYS A 92 27.36 10.74 25.61
C LYS A 92 26.27 10.36 26.61
N ILE A 93 25.90 9.08 26.62
CA ILE A 93 24.91 8.52 27.54
C ILE A 93 25.73 7.72 28.56
N ASP A 94 25.43 7.92 29.84
CA ASP A 94 26.03 7.14 30.90
C ASP A 94 25.70 5.65 30.71
N PRO A 95 26.68 4.75 30.70
CA PRO A 95 26.46 3.31 30.54
C PRO A 95 25.53 2.71 31.59
N GLU A 96 25.57 3.18 32.83
CA GLU A 96 24.71 2.70 33.93
C GLU A 96 23.26 3.08 33.68
N ILE A 97 22.99 4.29 33.23
CA ILE A 97 21.64 4.75 32.82
C ILE A 97 21.11 3.88 31.66
N LEU A 98 21.95 3.58 30.69
CA LEU A 98 21.55 2.75 29.58
C LEU A 98 21.23 1.32 30.00
N ALA A 99 22.06 0.74 30.90
CA ALA A 99 21.84 -0.58 31.45
C ALA A 99 20.53 -0.65 32.24
N GLU A 100 20.26 0.35 33.10
CA GLU A 100 19.02 0.41 33.88
C GLU A 100 17.77 0.55 33.00
N ILE A 101 17.81 1.38 31.94
CA ILE A 101 16.71 1.48 30.97
C ILE A 101 16.46 0.12 30.29
N ARG A 102 17.51 -0.61 29.95
CA ARG A 102 17.40 -1.96 29.38
C ARG A 102 16.77 -2.93 30.36
N ARG A 103 17.24 -2.97 31.59
CA ARG A 103 16.72 -3.84 32.65
C ARG A 103 15.22 -3.57 32.88
N LEU A 104 14.84 -2.30 33.04
CA LEU A 104 13.46 -1.92 33.28
C LEU A 104 12.53 -2.33 32.13
N ARG A 105 12.99 -2.23 30.88
CA ARG A 105 12.16 -2.47 29.70
C ARG A 105 12.15 -3.90 29.18
N LEU A 106 13.18 -4.67 29.48
CA LEU A 106 13.32 -6.05 28.97
C LEU A 106 13.00 -7.09 30.05
N GLU A 107 13.34 -6.81 31.32
CA GLU A 107 13.26 -7.78 32.41
C GLU A 107 12.13 -7.46 33.39
N VAL A 108 12.07 -6.24 33.92
CA VAL A 108 11.12 -5.87 34.98
C VAL A 108 9.70 -5.72 34.44
N CYS A 109 9.52 -4.88 33.45
CA CYS A 109 8.23 -4.67 32.83
C CYS A 109 8.38 -4.47 31.31
N PRO A 110 8.11 -5.51 30.52
CA PRO A 110 8.30 -5.49 29.09
C PRO A 110 7.62 -4.30 28.40
N ASN A 111 8.42 -3.56 27.62
CA ASN A 111 7.98 -2.39 26.86
C ASN A 111 7.38 -1.23 27.69
N MET A 112 7.79 -1.08 28.95
CA MET A 112 7.38 0.04 29.82
C MET A 112 7.55 1.38 29.10
N GLY A 113 6.54 2.27 29.19
CA GLY A 113 6.55 3.60 28.57
C GLY A 113 7.61 4.53 29.20
N LYS A 114 8.11 5.48 28.42
CA LYS A 114 9.19 6.42 28.79
C LYS A 114 8.93 7.17 30.10
N GLU A 115 7.68 7.56 30.37
CA GLU A 115 7.32 8.30 31.59
C GLU A 115 7.45 7.42 32.85
N LYS A 116 6.97 6.16 32.76
CA LYS A 116 7.12 5.21 33.85
C LYS A 116 8.59 4.85 34.09
N VAL A 117 9.36 4.65 32.99
CA VAL A 117 10.81 4.42 33.06
C VAL A 117 11.50 5.58 33.76
N LYS A 118 11.08 6.83 33.51
CA LYS A 118 11.63 8.04 34.15
C LYS A 118 11.53 7.98 35.67
N ILE A 119 10.38 7.59 36.22
CA ILE A 119 10.15 7.51 37.68
C ILE A 119 11.12 6.49 38.32
N PHE A 120 11.27 5.32 37.72
CA PHE A 120 12.19 4.30 38.24
C PHE A 120 13.67 4.72 38.09
N LEU A 121 13.98 5.34 36.96
CA LEU A 121 15.34 5.84 36.69
C LEU A 121 15.75 6.94 37.67
N ASP A 122 14.83 7.84 38.04
CA ASP A 122 15.10 8.92 39.02
C ASP A 122 15.46 8.33 40.40
N ARG A 123 14.72 7.31 40.81
CA ARG A 123 15.04 6.61 42.06
C ARG A 123 16.40 5.90 42.01
N PHE A 124 16.74 5.30 40.88
CA PHE A 124 18.02 4.66 40.64
C PHE A 124 19.17 5.68 40.67
N CYS A 125 19.01 6.79 39.95
CA CYS A 125 20.00 7.85 39.86
C CYS A 125 20.24 8.53 41.22
N ALA A 126 19.19 8.74 42.00
CA ALA A 126 19.28 9.30 43.35
C ALA A 126 20.13 8.42 44.29
N LYS A 127 19.92 7.09 44.23
CA LYS A 127 20.71 6.12 45.05
C LYS A 127 22.19 6.08 44.66
N ARG A 128 22.50 6.27 43.37
CA ARG A 128 23.85 6.22 42.79
C ARG A 128 24.55 7.58 42.71
N LYS A 129 23.85 8.68 43.08
CA LYS A 129 24.31 10.06 42.91
C LYS A 129 24.69 10.45 41.47
N ILE A 130 23.97 9.86 40.47
CA ILE A 130 24.17 10.09 39.08
C ILE A 130 23.12 11.12 38.61
N LYS A 131 23.51 12.02 37.65
CA LYS A 131 22.58 13.00 37.06
C LYS A 131 21.51 12.31 36.21
N THR A 132 20.25 12.54 36.56
CA THR A 132 19.11 11.98 35.80
C THR A 132 18.94 12.63 34.43
N ILE A 133 18.17 11.98 33.55
CA ILE A 133 17.86 12.45 32.19
C ILE A 133 16.35 12.63 32.00
N SER A 134 15.93 13.49 31.06
CA SER A 134 14.51 13.75 30.78
C SER A 134 13.81 12.56 30.11
N SER A 135 12.49 12.46 30.29
CA SER A 135 11.66 11.42 29.63
C SER A 135 11.76 11.45 28.10
N SER A 136 11.90 12.65 27.52
CA SER A 136 12.14 12.82 26.09
C SER A 136 13.46 12.19 25.65
N THR A 137 14.52 12.32 26.46
CA THR A 137 15.82 11.68 26.20
C THR A 137 15.72 10.17 26.31
N ILE A 138 15.00 9.65 27.33
CA ILE A 138 14.72 8.22 27.49
C ILE A 138 14.01 7.67 26.25
N GLY A 139 12.98 8.38 25.76
CA GLY A 139 12.25 7.97 24.55
C GLY A 139 13.14 7.89 23.30
N ARG A 140 14.07 8.83 23.13
CA ARG A 140 15.06 8.79 22.03
C ARG A 140 16.04 7.63 22.19
N ILE A 141 16.56 7.40 23.40
CA ILE A 141 17.45 6.24 23.69
C ILE A 141 16.76 4.92 23.35
N ILE A 142 15.51 4.74 23.78
CA ILE A 142 14.72 3.53 23.48
C ILE A 142 14.61 3.31 21.96
N LYS A 143 14.36 4.37 21.21
CA LYS A 143 14.22 4.31 19.74
C LYS A 143 15.56 4.05 19.06
N ASP A 144 16.60 4.80 19.42
CA ASP A 144 17.93 4.73 18.79
C ASP A 144 18.62 3.39 19.07
N LYS A 145 18.50 2.88 20.29
CA LYS A 145 19.07 1.58 20.71
C LYS A 145 18.14 0.41 20.50
N LYS A 146 16.92 0.63 19.93
CA LYS A 146 15.91 -0.39 19.65
C LYS A 146 15.59 -1.29 20.87
N ILE A 147 15.45 -0.69 22.06
CA ILE A 147 15.19 -1.42 23.30
C ILE A 147 13.70 -1.81 23.37
N TYR A 148 13.34 -2.91 22.69
CA TYR A 148 11.99 -3.45 22.65
C TYR A 148 12.02 -4.93 23.02
N HIS A 149 11.13 -5.32 23.92
CA HIS A 149 10.89 -6.73 24.22
C HIS A 149 9.96 -7.33 23.17
N HIS A 150 10.45 -8.28 22.42
CA HIS A 150 9.66 -9.01 21.43
C HIS A 150 8.96 -10.18 22.11
N ARG A 151 7.65 -10.06 22.35
CA ARG A 151 6.84 -11.18 22.84
C ARG A 151 6.90 -12.34 21.87
N GLN A 152 7.38 -13.48 22.34
CA GLN A 152 7.14 -14.75 21.66
C GLN A 152 5.65 -15.07 21.81
N LYS A 153 4.93 -15.14 20.69
CA LYS A 153 3.54 -15.58 20.71
C LYS A 153 3.51 -17.09 20.82
N ILE A 154 3.19 -17.56 22.01
CA ILE A 154 2.90 -18.97 22.27
C ILE A 154 1.49 -19.24 21.76
N SER A 155 1.29 -20.26 20.90
CA SER A 155 -0.02 -20.70 20.49
C SER A 155 -0.75 -21.34 21.67
N HIS A 156 -2.08 -21.51 21.57
CA HIS A 156 -2.90 -22.20 22.57
C HIS A 156 -2.35 -23.61 22.92
N PHE A 157 -1.59 -24.24 22.01
CA PHE A 157 -0.97 -25.56 22.20
C PHE A 157 0.52 -25.49 22.61
N GLY A 158 1.01 -24.38 23.17
CA GLY A 158 2.40 -24.24 23.63
C GLY A 158 3.45 -24.15 22.52
N ILE A 159 3.05 -24.17 21.23
CA ILE A 159 3.99 -24.10 20.12
C ILE A 159 4.37 -22.66 19.84
N ILE A 160 5.68 -22.34 19.88
CA ILE A 160 6.21 -21.04 19.49
C ILE A 160 6.03 -20.87 17.99
N ARG A 161 4.99 -20.16 17.56
CA ARG A 161 4.82 -19.78 16.15
C ARG A 161 5.61 -18.52 15.85
N MET A 162 6.74 -18.68 15.19
CA MET A 162 7.39 -17.59 14.45
C MET A 162 6.51 -17.27 13.23
N MET A 163 5.46 -16.50 13.43
CA MET A 163 4.64 -16.03 12.28
C MET A 163 5.47 -15.01 11.51
N LYS A 164 6.14 -15.46 10.43
CA LYS A 164 6.56 -14.55 9.36
C LYS A 164 5.28 -13.95 8.76
N ARG A 165 4.90 -12.74 9.18
CA ARG A 165 3.81 -12.03 8.52
C ARG A 165 4.24 -11.77 7.08
N LYS A 166 3.59 -12.42 6.11
CA LYS A 166 3.76 -12.07 4.69
C LYS A 166 3.46 -10.57 4.58
N LYS A 167 4.36 -9.83 3.93
CA LYS A 167 4.20 -8.38 3.73
C LYS A 167 3.00 -8.17 2.81
N LYS A 168 1.95 -7.49 3.30
CA LYS A 168 0.77 -7.17 2.51
C LYS A 168 1.16 -6.24 1.37
N LEU A 169 0.88 -6.63 0.13
CA LEU A 169 1.10 -5.80 -1.03
C LEU A 169 0.05 -4.68 -1.06
N ARG A 170 0.48 -3.46 -1.37
CA ARG A 170 -0.40 -2.28 -1.47
C ARG A 170 -0.46 -1.83 -2.91
N LYS A 171 -1.64 -1.36 -3.35
CA LYS A 171 -1.81 -0.81 -4.69
C LYS A 171 -0.86 0.38 -4.88
N PRO A 172 -0.03 0.40 -5.94
CA PRO A 172 0.83 1.55 -6.24
C PRO A 172 0.01 2.84 -6.41
N LYS A 173 0.60 3.98 -6.10
CA LYS A 173 -0.08 5.28 -6.28
C LYS A 173 -0.37 5.60 -7.75
N GLU A 174 0.52 5.16 -8.63
CA GLU A 174 0.46 5.38 -10.09
C GLU A 174 -0.31 4.26 -10.82
N PHE A 175 -1.02 3.38 -10.07
CA PHE A 175 -1.79 2.30 -10.68
C PHE A 175 -3.02 2.88 -11.38
N SER A 176 -3.05 2.81 -12.70
CA SER A 176 -4.20 3.13 -13.55
C SER A 176 -4.93 1.84 -13.95
N VAL A 177 -6.23 1.92 -14.06
CA VAL A 177 -7.08 0.84 -14.57
C VAL A 177 -7.40 1.17 -16.03
N GLU A 178 -6.86 0.38 -16.95
CA GLU A 178 -6.94 0.65 -18.40
C GLU A 178 -7.83 -0.34 -19.12
N ALA A 179 -8.04 -1.52 -18.56
CA ALA A 179 -8.83 -2.57 -19.16
C ALA A 179 -9.69 -3.31 -18.11
N ARG A 180 -10.69 -4.07 -18.63
CA ARG A 180 -11.51 -4.97 -17.84
C ARG A 180 -10.65 -6.02 -17.11
N GLY A 181 -10.97 -6.27 -15.85
CA GLY A 181 -10.26 -7.24 -15.03
C GLY A 181 -8.90 -6.78 -14.50
N ASP A 182 -8.44 -5.58 -14.83
CA ASP A 182 -7.20 -5.02 -14.28
C ASP A 182 -7.27 -4.89 -12.76
N LEU A 183 -8.45 -4.50 -12.24
CA LEU A 183 -8.71 -4.40 -10.81
C LEU A 183 -10.15 -4.73 -10.47
N ILE A 184 -10.34 -5.76 -9.65
CA ILE A 184 -11.62 -6.08 -9.01
C ILE A 184 -11.53 -5.65 -7.55
N GLU A 185 -12.44 -4.80 -7.10
CA GLU A 185 -12.62 -4.49 -5.69
C GLU A 185 -13.61 -5.47 -5.09
N ILE A 186 -13.29 -6.06 -3.93
CA ILE A 186 -14.13 -7.03 -3.20
C ILE A 186 -14.32 -6.55 -1.76
N ASP A 187 -15.55 -6.69 -1.26
CA ASP A 187 -15.92 -6.31 0.11
C ASP A 187 -17.01 -7.23 0.65
N THR A 188 -17.35 -7.10 1.94
CA THR A 188 -18.36 -7.92 2.60
C THR A 188 -19.39 -7.02 3.32
N ILE A 189 -20.63 -7.10 2.89
CA ILE A 189 -21.78 -6.46 3.58
C ILE A 189 -22.25 -7.41 4.68
N VAL A 190 -22.51 -6.86 5.86
CA VAL A 190 -23.08 -7.57 7.00
C VAL A 190 -24.49 -7.08 7.23
N LYS A 191 -25.46 -8.01 7.26
CA LYS A 191 -26.87 -7.74 7.60
C LYS A 191 -27.31 -8.59 8.78
N PHE A 192 -28.22 -8.04 9.57
CA PHE A 192 -28.85 -8.74 10.67
C PHE A 192 -30.36 -8.84 10.37
N VAL A 193 -30.85 -10.06 10.30
CA VAL A 193 -32.29 -10.36 10.16
C VAL A 193 -32.73 -11.00 11.46
N GLY A 194 -33.47 -10.23 12.29
CA GLY A 194 -33.73 -10.61 13.68
C GLY A 194 -32.40 -10.84 14.43
N ASN A 195 -32.25 -12.04 14.98
CA ASN A 195 -31.02 -12.46 15.70
C ASN A 195 -29.98 -13.18 14.80
N ILE A 196 -30.23 -13.28 13.50
CA ILE A 196 -29.37 -14.02 12.57
C ILE A 196 -28.46 -13.06 11.82
N LYS A 197 -27.15 -13.31 11.87
CA LYS A 197 -26.16 -12.57 11.10
C LYS A 197 -25.95 -13.20 9.74
N ARG A 198 -26.01 -12.42 8.67
CA ARG A 198 -25.79 -12.84 7.29
C ARG A 198 -24.74 -11.97 6.61
N HIS A 199 -24.11 -12.51 5.59
CA HIS A 199 -23.03 -11.85 4.88
C HIS A 199 -23.29 -11.90 3.38
N VAL A 200 -23.16 -10.78 2.70
CA VAL A 200 -23.19 -10.70 1.24
C VAL A 200 -21.80 -10.24 0.79
N ILE A 201 -21.07 -11.13 0.11
CA ILE A 201 -19.79 -10.78 -0.47
C ILE A 201 -20.04 -10.16 -1.84
N THR A 202 -19.41 -9.04 -2.11
CA THR A 202 -19.62 -8.21 -3.30
C THR A 202 -18.31 -8.02 -4.05
N ALA A 203 -18.39 -7.90 -5.37
CA ALA A 203 -17.27 -7.60 -6.25
C ALA A 203 -17.69 -6.62 -7.34
N VAL A 204 -16.79 -5.71 -7.71
CA VAL A 204 -16.98 -4.79 -8.83
C VAL A 204 -15.70 -4.68 -9.66
N ASP A 205 -15.81 -4.82 -10.97
CA ASP A 205 -14.74 -4.45 -11.88
C ASP A 205 -14.64 -2.93 -11.99
N VAL A 206 -13.49 -2.38 -11.66
CA VAL A 206 -13.28 -0.93 -11.62
C VAL A 206 -13.39 -0.29 -13.00
N TYR A 207 -13.09 -1.01 -14.07
CA TYR A 207 -13.17 -0.51 -15.45
C TYR A 207 -14.60 -0.52 -15.98
N SER A 208 -15.23 -1.69 -16.04
CA SER A 208 -16.53 -1.88 -16.71
C SER A 208 -17.73 -1.67 -15.81
N ARG A 209 -17.53 -1.57 -14.48
CA ARG A 209 -18.61 -1.58 -13.46
C ARG A 209 -19.40 -2.88 -13.43
N TYR A 210 -18.93 -3.93 -14.08
CA TYR A 210 -19.52 -5.25 -13.98
C TYR A 210 -19.43 -5.75 -12.54
N THR A 211 -20.53 -6.26 -12.01
CA THR A 211 -20.64 -6.62 -10.60
C THR A 211 -21.03 -8.07 -10.41
N PHE A 212 -20.64 -8.61 -9.29
CA PHE A 212 -21.13 -9.89 -8.78
C PHE A 212 -21.29 -9.81 -7.27
N ALA A 213 -22.29 -10.50 -6.74
CA ALA A 213 -22.53 -10.61 -5.31
C ALA A 213 -23.11 -11.98 -4.97
N TRP A 214 -22.87 -12.47 -3.75
CA TRP A 214 -23.41 -13.73 -3.30
C TRP A 214 -23.58 -13.73 -1.77
N GLY A 215 -24.73 -14.24 -1.31
CA GLY A 215 -25.05 -14.37 0.10
C GLY A 215 -24.44 -15.61 0.74
N TYR A 216 -24.01 -15.47 1.99
CA TYR A 216 -23.45 -16.53 2.82
C TYR A 216 -23.91 -16.42 4.26
N GLU A 217 -24.02 -17.57 4.93
CA GLU A 217 -24.30 -17.58 6.36
C GLU A 217 -23.15 -17.00 7.20
N LYS A 218 -21.92 -17.23 6.76
CA LYS A 218 -20.69 -16.80 7.46
C LYS A 218 -19.68 -16.21 6.48
N ALA A 219 -19.02 -15.12 6.87
CA ALA A 219 -17.85 -14.62 6.15
C ALA A 219 -16.58 -15.26 6.73
N ASN A 220 -16.01 -16.22 6.02
CA ASN A 220 -14.76 -16.88 6.35
C ASN A 220 -13.94 -17.13 5.08
N SER A 221 -12.68 -17.49 5.23
CA SER A 221 -11.77 -17.64 4.08
C SER A 221 -12.11 -18.79 3.14
N ILE A 222 -12.95 -19.75 3.55
CA ILE A 222 -13.47 -20.82 2.68
C ILE A 222 -14.57 -20.25 1.79
N ASN A 223 -15.51 -19.52 2.36
CA ASN A 223 -16.63 -18.92 1.64
C ASN A 223 -16.16 -17.81 0.68
N THR A 224 -15.15 -17.03 1.06
CA THR A 224 -14.55 -16.04 0.14
C THR A 224 -13.78 -16.69 -1.00
N ARG A 225 -13.17 -17.85 -0.78
CA ARG A 225 -12.59 -18.67 -1.86
C ARG A 225 -13.67 -19.22 -2.79
N ASP A 226 -14.77 -19.76 -2.25
CA ASP A 226 -15.93 -20.21 -3.02
C ASP A 226 -16.52 -19.07 -3.87
N PHE A 227 -16.65 -17.88 -3.27
CA PHE A 227 -17.06 -16.67 -3.97
C PHE A 227 -16.15 -16.37 -5.17
N LEU A 228 -14.82 -16.51 -5.02
CA LEU A 228 -13.89 -16.30 -6.13
C LEU A 228 -14.08 -17.32 -7.27
N HIS A 229 -14.42 -18.56 -6.94
CA HIS A 229 -14.76 -19.57 -7.96
C HIS A 229 -15.99 -19.12 -8.77
N LYS A 230 -17.07 -18.76 -8.07
CA LYS A 230 -18.30 -18.25 -8.69
C LYS A 230 -18.04 -16.98 -9.52
N LEU A 231 -17.32 -16.04 -8.95
CA LEU A 231 -16.95 -14.78 -9.64
C LEU A 231 -16.24 -15.06 -10.96
N LYS A 232 -15.25 -15.99 -10.97
CA LYS A 232 -14.52 -16.34 -12.19
C LYS A 232 -15.39 -17.05 -13.25
N THR A 233 -16.40 -17.81 -12.83
CA THR A 233 -17.33 -18.47 -13.75
C THR A 233 -18.23 -17.44 -14.45
N VAL A 234 -18.61 -16.38 -13.71
CA VAL A 234 -19.55 -15.36 -14.23
C VAL A 234 -18.82 -14.25 -15.02
N LEU A 235 -17.57 -13.95 -14.69
CA LEU A 235 -16.83 -12.89 -15.40
C LEU A 235 -16.39 -13.36 -16.79
N PRO A 236 -16.70 -12.57 -17.84
CA PRO A 236 -16.32 -12.88 -19.22
C PRO A 236 -14.86 -12.54 -19.55
N PHE A 237 -14.05 -12.21 -18.54
CA PHE A 237 -12.66 -11.79 -18.70
C PHE A 237 -11.79 -12.28 -17.53
N LYS A 238 -10.48 -12.29 -17.76
CA LYS A 238 -9.51 -12.72 -16.74
C LYS A 238 -9.28 -11.63 -15.69
N ILE A 239 -9.13 -12.04 -14.43
CA ILE A 239 -8.80 -11.14 -13.32
C ILE A 239 -7.28 -11.02 -13.19
N ARG A 240 -6.74 -9.80 -13.29
CA ARG A 240 -5.32 -9.48 -13.11
C ARG A 240 -4.99 -9.19 -11.65
N ALA A 241 -5.81 -8.35 -11.02
CA ALA A 241 -5.62 -7.99 -9.62
C ALA A 241 -6.95 -7.88 -8.86
N ILE A 242 -6.90 -8.20 -7.58
CA ILE A 242 -8.00 -8.04 -6.64
C ILE A 242 -7.56 -7.11 -5.52
N GLN A 243 -8.43 -6.21 -5.11
CA GLN A 243 -8.24 -5.33 -3.96
C GLN A 243 -9.29 -5.62 -2.90
N THR A 244 -8.85 -5.80 -1.66
CA THR A 244 -9.73 -6.02 -0.50
C THR A 244 -9.34 -5.12 0.66
N ASP A 245 -10.18 -5.04 1.64
CA ASP A 245 -9.84 -4.51 2.95
C ASP A 245 -8.92 -5.46 3.73
N ASN A 246 -8.77 -5.24 5.05
CA ASN A 246 -7.96 -6.08 5.92
C ASN A 246 -8.76 -7.16 6.67
N GLY A 247 -9.97 -7.48 6.23
CA GLY A 247 -10.85 -8.48 6.81
C GLY A 247 -10.20 -9.85 6.96
N SER A 248 -10.56 -10.58 8.01
CA SER A 248 -9.97 -11.91 8.30
C SER A 248 -10.38 -12.96 7.26
N GLU A 249 -11.50 -12.77 6.61
CA GLU A 249 -12.07 -13.62 5.54
C GLU A 249 -11.20 -13.65 4.28
N PHE A 250 -10.44 -12.58 4.00
CA PHE A 250 -9.55 -12.48 2.84
C PHE A 250 -8.14 -13.06 3.08
N HIS A 251 -7.92 -13.69 4.23
CA HIS A 251 -6.67 -14.38 4.54
C HIS A 251 -6.72 -15.87 4.16
N LYS A 252 -5.66 -16.61 4.48
CA LYS A 252 -5.55 -18.08 4.36
C LYS A 252 -6.05 -18.60 3.00
N TYR A 253 -7.12 -19.36 2.95
CA TYR A 253 -7.61 -20.05 1.73
C TYR A 253 -7.91 -19.11 0.56
N PHE A 254 -8.40 -17.90 0.84
CA PHE A 254 -8.60 -16.87 -0.19
C PHE A 254 -7.26 -16.44 -0.80
N ALA A 255 -6.29 -16.06 0.06
CA ALA A 255 -4.98 -15.61 -0.39
C ALA A 255 -4.17 -16.71 -1.06
N GLU A 256 -4.24 -17.95 -0.56
CA GLU A 256 -3.61 -19.13 -1.16
C GLU A 256 -4.18 -19.42 -2.55
N TYR A 257 -5.48 -19.30 -2.72
CA TYR A 257 -6.14 -19.48 -4.01
C TYR A 257 -5.67 -18.44 -5.04
N LEU A 258 -5.59 -17.16 -4.66
CA LEU A 258 -5.09 -16.09 -5.54
C LEU A 258 -3.62 -16.30 -5.92
N GLU A 259 -2.79 -16.74 -4.97
CA GLU A 259 -1.38 -17.05 -5.21
C GLU A 259 -1.23 -18.21 -6.23
N GLY A 260 -2.03 -19.27 -6.09
CA GLY A 260 -2.08 -20.39 -7.04
C GLY A 260 -2.53 -19.99 -8.45
N GLN A 261 -3.39 -18.98 -8.55
CA GLN A 261 -3.88 -18.43 -9.83
C GLN A 261 -3.00 -17.32 -10.42
N LYS A 262 -1.90 -16.94 -9.75
CA LYS A 262 -1.03 -15.82 -10.11
C LYS A 262 -1.78 -14.48 -10.20
N THR A 263 -2.90 -14.34 -9.48
CA THR A 263 -3.67 -13.10 -9.38
C THR A 263 -3.08 -12.22 -8.28
N VAL A 264 -2.82 -10.96 -8.59
CA VAL A 264 -2.22 -10.03 -7.63
C VAL A 264 -3.24 -9.63 -6.57
N HIS A 265 -2.90 -9.75 -5.28
CA HIS A 265 -3.76 -9.32 -4.18
C HIS A 265 -3.25 -8.02 -3.54
N TYR A 266 -4.00 -6.95 -3.71
CA TYR A 266 -3.77 -5.66 -3.05
C TYR A 266 -4.62 -5.54 -1.80
N TRP A 267 -4.02 -5.08 -0.72
CA TRP A 267 -4.68 -4.81 0.55
C TRP A 267 -4.83 -3.31 0.77
N ASN A 268 -5.95 -2.87 1.28
CA ASN A 268 -6.14 -1.46 1.65
C ASN A 268 -5.29 -1.06 2.86
N TYR A 269 -4.92 0.21 2.89
CA TYR A 269 -4.30 0.77 4.09
C TYR A 269 -5.34 0.84 5.23
N PRO A 270 -4.96 0.50 6.47
CA PRO A 270 -5.83 0.70 7.62
C PRO A 270 -6.28 2.16 7.73
N GLY A 271 -7.58 2.39 7.96
CA GLY A 271 -8.14 3.72 8.14
C GLY A 271 -8.22 4.61 6.88
N GLN A 272 -8.15 4.01 5.68
CA GLN A 272 -8.28 4.73 4.41
C GLN A 272 -9.40 4.13 3.54
N PRO A 273 -10.68 4.29 3.92
CA PRO A 273 -11.82 3.74 3.18
C PRO A 273 -11.91 4.28 1.76
N TYR A 274 -11.65 5.56 1.54
CA TYR A 274 -11.73 6.23 0.22
C TYR A 274 -10.94 5.54 -0.92
N LYS A 275 -10.08 4.56 -0.61
CA LYS A 275 -9.36 3.78 -1.63
C LYS A 275 -10.18 2.64 -2.24
N ASN A 276 -11.36 2.34 -1.71
CA ASN A 276 -12.33 1.36 -2.21
C ASN A 276 -13.63 2.02 -2.69
N GLY A 277 -13.56 3.23 -3.23
CA GLY A 277 -14.74 4.03 -3.54
C GLY A 277 -15.71 3.39 -4.53
N HIS A 278 -15.26 2.49 -5.42
CA HIS A 278 -16.15 1.81 -6.36
C HIS A 278 -16.99 0.75 -5.69
N ILE A 279 -16.39 -0.11 -4.87
CA ILE A 279 -17.13 -1.13 -4.13
C ILE A 279 -18.02 -0.51 -3.05
N GLU A 280 -17.60 0.57 -2.38
CA GLU A 280 -18.42 1.27 -1.39
C GLU A 280 -19.68 1.86 -2.05
N LYS A 281 -19.52 2.47 -3.24
CA LYS A 281 -20.66 2.97 -4.03
C LYS A 281 -21.59 1.83 -4.46
N TYR A 282 -21.02 0.73 -4.93
CA TYR A 282 -21.79 -0.45 -5.31
C TYR A 282 -22.51 -1.07 -4.10
N ASN A 283 -21.85 -1.18 -2.95
CA ASN A 283 -22.41 -1.69 -1.72
C ASN A 283 -23.64 -0.86 -1.25
N ARG A 284 -23.58 0.46 -1.42
CA ARG A 284 -24.74 1.31 -1.17
C ARG A 284 -25.86 1.00 -2.15
N THR A 285 -25.55 0.95 -3.44
CA THR A 285 -26.56 0.68 -4.48
C THR A 285 -27.27 -0.66 -4.28
N ILE A 286 -26.50 -1.76 -4.08
CA ILE A 286 -27.12 -3.09 -3.87
C ILE A 286 -27.93 -3.16 -2.58
N GLN A 287 -27.54 -2.41 -1.54
CA GLN A 287 -28.32 -2.35 -0.30
C GLN A 287 -29.66 -1.63 -0.55
N GLU A 288 -29.62 -0.43 -1.10
CA GLU A 288 -30.80 0.41 -1.33
C GLU A 288 -31.77 -0.20 -2.39
N GLU A 289 -31.21 -0.73 -3.50
CA GLU A 289 -32.03 -1.20 -4.63
C GLU A 289 -32.45 -2.69 -4.51
N PHE A 290 -31.80 -3.49 -3.69
CA PHE A 290 -32.09 -4.92 -3.61
C PHE A 290 -32.14 -5.47 -2.17
N ILE A 291 -31.07 -5.37 -1.38
CA ILE A 291 -30.97 -6.12 -0.10
C ILE A 291 -32.06 -5.67 0.89
N ASP A 292 -32.26 -4.35 1.04
CA ASP A 292 -33.21 -3.81 2.02
C ASP A 292 -34.67 -4.16 1.67
N GLN A 293 -34.98 -4.38 0.40
CA GLN A 293 -36.29 -4.84 -0.07
C GLN A 293 -36.49 -6.35 0.03
N HIS A 294 -35.39 -7.12 0.13
CA HIS A 294 -35.38 -8.58 0.15
C HIS A 294 -34.77 -9.15 1.43
N GLU A 295 -34.68 -8.34 2.49
CA GLU A 295 -33.99 -8.69 3.73
C GLU A 295 -34.56 -9.97 4.36
N MET A 296 -35.87 -10.17 4.31
CA MET A 296 -36.55 -11.37 4.83
C MET A 296 -36.02 -12.67 4.21
N TYR A 297 -35.62 -12.65 2.93
CA TYR A 297 -35.09 -13.83 2.25
C TYR A 297 -33.67 -14.22 2.72
N LEU A 298 -32.97 -13.34 3.45
CA LEU A 298 -31.68 -13.68 4.04
C LEU A 298 -31.77 -14.76 5.13
N GLU A 299 -32.93 -15.10 5.65
CA GLU A 299 -33.10 -16.26 6.51
C GLU A 299 -32.74 -17.54 5.77
N ASN A 300 -33.19 -17.67 4.51
CA ASN A 300 -32.79 -18.74 3.58
C ASN A 300 -31.86 -18.19 2.51
N VAL A 301 -30.55 -18.34 2.74
CA VAL A 301 -29.50 -17.81 1.83
C VAL A 301 -29.63 -18.34 0.40
N SER A 302 -30.11 -19.55 0.21
CA SER A 302 -30.27 -20.13 -1.15
C SER A 302 -31.36 -19.41 -1.92
N GLU A 303 -32.51 -19.15 -1.28
CA GLU A 303 -33.60 -18.40 -1.90
C GLU A 303 -33.23 -16.95 -2.17
N PHE A 304 -32.54 -16.31 -1.22
CA PHE A 304 -31.98 -14.97 -1.41
C PHE A 304 -31.06 -14.91 -2.63
N ASN A 305 -30.18 -15.89 -2.79
CA ASN A 305 -29.24 -15.95 -3.91
C ASN A 305 -29.92 -16.12 -5.27
N VAL A 306 -31.03 -16.80 -5.36
CA VAL A 306 -31.81 -16.90 -6.61
C VAL A 306 -32.31 -15.51 -7.03
N LYS A 307 -32.96 -14.81 -6.09
CA LYS A 307 -33.44 -13.43 -6.35
C LYS A 307 -32.29 -12.45 -6.63
N LEU A 308 -31.17 -12.61 -5.93
CA LEU A 308 -29.97 -11.82 -6.14
C LEU A 308 -29.40 -12.03 -7.54
N ALA A 309 -29.40 -13.27 -8.04
CA ALA A 309 -28.91 -13.59 -9.39
C ALA A 309 -29.75 -12.87 -10.49
N ASP A 310 -31.08 -12.85 -10.35
CA ASP A 310 -31.98 -12.13 -11.25
C ASP A 310 -31.70 -10.62 -11.23
N TRP A 311 -31.53 -10.04 -10.04
CA TRP A 311 -31.21 -8.63 -9.90
C TRP A 311 -29.81 -8.29 -10.49
N LEU A 312 -28.81 -9.16 -10.27
CA LEU A 312 -27.47 -8.99 -10.85
C LEU A 312 -27.48 -9.05 -12.38
N LEU A 313 -28.30 -9.94 -12.95
CA LEU A 313 -28.50 -10.00 -14.39
C LEU A 313 -29.01 -8.66 -14.91
N TRP A 314 -30.14 -8.17 -14.35
CA TRP A 314 -30.68 -6.85 -14.70
C TRP A 314 -29.67 -5.72 -14.49
N TYR A 315 -28.95 -5.71 -13.36
CA TYR A 315 -27.94 -4.69 -13.06
C TYR A 315 -26.85 -4.61 -14.12
N ASN A 316 -26.35 -5.77 -14.56
CA ASN A 316 -25.25 -5.82 -15.51
C ASN A 316 -25.70 -5.61 -16.97
N THR A 317 -26.92 -6.03 -17.34
CA THR A 317 -27.39 -5.99 -18.73
C THR A 317 -28.23 -4.77 -19.07
N GLU A 318 -28.98 -4.23 -18.12
CA GLU A 318 -29.98 -3.19 -18.40
C GLU A 318 -29.77 -1.89 -17.63
N ARG A 319 -29.25 -1.95 -16.39
CA ARG A 319 -29.14 -0.77 -15.55
C ARG A 319 -28.13 0.25 -16.11
N PRO A 320 -28.57 1.54 -16.40
CA PRO A 320 -27.67 2.55 -16.91
C PRO A 320 -26.74 3.12 -15.86
N HIS A 321 -25.49 3.36 -16.19
CA HIS A 321 -24.46 3.90 -15.31
C HIS A 321 -23.90 5.24 -15.81
N TRP A 322 -23.95 6.27 -15.00
CA TRP A 322 -23.40 7.58 -15.34
C TRP A 322 -21.93 7.53 -15.75
N SER A 323 -21.11 6.75 -15.04
CA SER A 323 -19.69 6.59 -15.33
C SER A 323 -19.41 5.87 -16.65
N LEU A 324 -20.40 5.16 -17.21
CA LEU A 324 -20.35 4.46 -18.49
C LEU A 324 -21.16 5.17 -19.58
N ARG A 325 -21.42 6.48 -19.44
CA ARG A 325 -22.21 7.28 -20.38
C ARG A 325 -23.64 6.73 -20.55
N LEU A 326 -24.26 6.36 -19.44
CA LEU A 326 -25.59 5.77 -19.37
C LEU A 326 -25.73 4.40 -20.09
N GLN A 327 -24.64 3.72 -20.34
CA GLN A 327 -24.65 2.33 -20.81
C GLN A 327 -24.70 1.37 -19.61
N SER A 328 -25.23 0.15 -19.84
CA SER A 328 -25.07 -0.94 -18.90
C SER A 328 -23.62 -1.46 -18.90
N PRO A 329 -23.15 -2.16 -17.85
CA PRO A 329 -21.84 -2.79 -17.83
C PRO A 329 -21.57 -3.70 -19.02
N VAL A 330 -22.57 -4.49 -19.44
CA VAL A 330 -22.46 -5.41 -20.58
C VAL A 330 -22.39 -4.64 -21.91
N ASP A 331 -23.26 -3.66 -22.14
CA ASP A 331 -23.22 -2.83 -23.35
C ASP A 331 -21.87 -2.13 -23.49
N TYR A 332 -21.36 -1.61 -22.36
CA TYR A 332 -20.04 -0.98 -22.34
C TYR A 332 -18.92 -1.95 -22.72
N LEU A 333 -18.98 -3.20 -22.22
CA LEU A 333 -18.02 -4.26 -22.56
C LEU A 333 -18.10 -4.66 -24.03
N ILE A 334 -19.30 -4.86 -24.56
CA ILE A 334 -19.53 -5.22 -25.97
C ILE A 334 -18.98 -4.12 -26.88
N LYS A 335 -19.34 -2.88 -26.62
CA LYS A 335 -18.96 -1.74 -27.46
C LYS A 335 -17.45 -1.49 -27.50
N ASN A 336 -16.77 -1.66 -26.36
CA ASN A 336 -15.36 -1.30 -26.25
C ASN A 336 -14.39 -2.49 -26.45
N HIS A 337 -14.89 -3.74 -26.46
CA HIS A 337 -14.02 -4.90 -26.43
C HIS A 337 -14.39 -6.03 -27.41
N PHE A 338 -15.33 -5.82 -28.32
CA PHE A 338 -15.77 -6.82 -29.30
C PHE A 338 -16.06 -8.20 -28.67
N VAL A 339 -16.67 -8.22 -27.49
CA VAL A 339 -17.17 -9.47 -26.90
C VAL A 339 -18.40 -9.86 -27.70
N SER A 340 -18.36 -11.01 -28.40
CA SER A 340 -19.50 -11.46 -29.19
C SER A 340 -20.68 -11.78 -28.27
N GLU A 341 -21.90 -11.46 -28.70
CA GLU A 341 -23.14 -11.77 -27.97
C GLU A 341 -23.25 -13.26 -27.59
N MET A 342 -22.68 -14.16 -28.39
CA MET A 342 -22.65 -15.60 -28.15
C MET A 342 -21.91 -15.99 -26.86
N SER A 343 -21.00 -15.19 -26.33
CA SER A 343 -20.28 -15.50 -25.07
C SER A 343 -21.12 -15.32 -23.82
N TRP A 344 -22.26 -14.64 -23.91
CA TRP A 344 -23.15 -14.36 -22.79
C TRP A 344 -24.27 -15.40 -22.64
N THR A 345 -24.72 -15.98 -23.75
CA THR A 345 -25.79 -16.99 -23.75
C THR A 345 -25.37 -18.32 -23.16
N ASN A 346 -24.09 -18.69 -23.27
CA ASN A 346 -23.56 -19.95 -22.74
C ASN A 346 -23.33 -19.95 -21.21
N THR A 347 -23.42 -18.78 -20.55
CA THR A 347 -23.20 -18.67 -19.09
C THR A 347 -24.50 -18.81 -18.30
N ILE A 348 -25.66 -18.78 -18.96
CA ILE A 348 -27.00 -18.79 -18.33
C ILE A 348 -27.59 -20.21 -18.22
N TYR A 349 -27.03 -21.19 -18.94
CA TYR A 349 -27.58 -22.56 -19.04
C TYR A 349 -26.71 -23.67 -18.43
N CYS A 350 -25.80 -23.34 -17.49
CA CYS A 350 -25.08 -24.36 -16.72
C CYS A 350 -25.36 -24.26 -15.23
#